data_6b00c1a1c2abe88d00dc735704ba9886
#
_entry.id   6b00c1a1c2abe88d00dc735704ba9886
#
_cell.length_a   1.000
_cell.length_b   1.000
_cell.length_c   1.000
_cell.angle_alpha   90.00
_cell.angle_beta   90.00
_cell.angle_gamma   90.00
#
_symmetry.space_group_name_H-M   'P 1'
#
loop_
_entity.id
_entity.type
_entity.pdbx_description
1 polymer ?
#
loop_
_entity_poly.entity_id
_entity_poly.type
_entity_poly.pdbx_seq_one_letter_code
_entity_poly.pdbx_strand_id
1 'polypeptide(L)'
;MYEQEEIKRAFQMYQQLAMTGYVTGEAIQHYKSETNFRALVDFYCEQVDSICMLIGNEAILVPKTTLSPHHVSNETLRRTYFGSQGKNEDLYLMYFATLCVLGEFYNSFHSLEPTRAFITLEEWIQSIDQRIEALQSLGEETLEQKELEFSYHWRGIIEKWHALDDVREGVKHQ
;
A
#
# COMPACT_ATOMS: atom_id res chain seq x y z
N MET A 1 5.45 -25.15 -27.00
CA MET A 1 6.87 -25.17 -26.55
C MET A 1 7.33 -23.73 -26.61
N TYR A 2 7.84 -23.16 -25.53
CA TYR A 2 8.33 -21.78 -25.52
C TYR A 2 9.65 -21.68 -26.26
N GLU A 3 9.84 -20.58 -26.99
CA GLU A 3 11.13 -20.31 -27.65
C GLU A 3 12.18 -19.82 -26.63
N GLN A 4 13.44 -20.15 -26.88
CA GLN A 4 14.54 -19.81 -25.95
C GLN A 4 14.67 -18.30 -25.74
N GLU A 5 14.42 -17.50 -26.75
CA GLU A 5 14.51 -16.04 -26.70
C GLU A 5 13.30 -15.47 -25.88
N GLU A 6 12.13 -16.07 -25.99
CA GLU A 6 10.94 -15.69 -25.20
C GLU A 6 11.16 -15.97 -23.71
N ILE A 7 11.71 -17.13 -23.36
CA ILE A 7 12.11 -17.49 -21.99
C ILE A 7 13.07 -16.47 -21.41
N LYS A 8 14.11 -16.10 -22.18
CA LYS A 8 15.13 -15.13 -21.77
C LYS A 8 14.53 -13.74 -21.53
N ARG A 9 13.72 -13.22 -22.46
CA ARG A 9 13.06 -11.91 -22.32
C ARG A 9 12.14 -11.88 -21.10
N ALA A 10 11.35 -12.92 -20.89
CA ALA A 10 10.44 -13.02 -19.74
C ALA A 10 11.22 -13.05 -18.41
N PHE A 11 12.33 -13.80 -18.37
CA PHE A 11 13.22 -13.81 -17.21
C PHE A 11 13.87 -12.45 -16.95
N GLN A 12 14.26 -11.71 -17.98
CA GLN A 12 14.80 -10.36 -17.84
C GLN A 12 13.77 -9.39 -17.26
N MET A 13 12.50 -9.46 -17.68
CA MET A 13 11.44 -8.67 -17.09
C MET A 13 11.23 -9.03 -15.61
N TYR A 14 11.17 -10.32 -15.29
CA TYR A 14 11.07 -10.78 -13.89
C TYR A 14 12.28 -10.29 -13.07
N GLN A 15 13.49 -10.39 -13.59
CA GLN A 15 14.70 -9.92 -12.91
C GLN A 15 14.62 -8.43 -12.59
N GLN A 16 14.14 -7.61 -13.52
CA GLN A 16 13.92 -6.18 -13.27
C GLN A 16 12.85 -5.97 -12.18
N LEU A 17 11.72 -6.67 -12.25
CA LEU A 17 10.69 -6.65 -11.20
C LEU A 17 11.26 -7.00 -9.83
N ALA A 18 12.08 -8.06 -9.76
CA ALA A 18 12.69 -8.51 -8.51
C ALA A 18 13.70 -7.50 -7.92
N MET A 19 14.40 -6.76 -8.78
CA MET A 19 15.42 -5.78 -8.36
C MET A 19 14.83 -4.43 -7.98
N THR A 20 13.82 -3.95 -8.71
CA THR A 20 13.30 -2.58 -8.56
C THR A 20 11.90 -2.50 -7.99
N GLY A 21 11.19 -3.62 -7.96
CA GLY A 21 9.79 -3.71 -7.58
C GLY A 21 8.82 -3.39 -8.73
N TYR A 22 9.27 -2.77 -9.82
CA TYR A 22 8.42 -2.36 -10.93
C TYR A 22 9.15 -2.40 -12.28
N VAL A 23 8.36 -2.43 -13.37
CA VAL A 23 8.83 -2.34 -14.76
C VAL A 23 7.92 -1.41 -15.55
N THR A 24 8.52 -0.62 -16.44
CA THR A 24 7.85 0.29 -17.37
C THR A 24 8.34 0.08 -18.80
N GLY A 25 7.75 0.77 -19.78
CA GLY A 25 8.25 0.80 -21.15
C GLY A 25 7.83 -0.39 -22.01
N GLU A 26 8.73 -0.82 -22.92
CA GLU A 26 8.40 -1.78 -23.98
C GLU A 26 8.00 -3.17 -23.44
N ALA A 27 8.64 -3.63 -22.37
CA ALA A 27 8.31 -4.91 -21.74
C ALA A 27 6.84 -5.02 -21.31
N ILE A 28 6.21 -3.89 -20.97
CA ILE A 28 4.78 -3.85 -20.62
C ILE A 28 3.90 -4.13 -21.84
N GLN A 29 4.29 -3.67 -23.02
CA GLN A 29 3.53 -3.94 -24.25
C GLN A 29 3.57 -5.44 -24.59
N HIS A 30 4.74 -6.08 -24.44
CA HIS A 30 4.87 -7.54 -24.59
C HIS A 30 4.02 -8.28 -23.55
N TYR A 31 4.07 -7.86 -22.27
CA TYR A 31 3.26 -8.46 -21.20
C TYR A 31 1.75 -8.32 -21.46
N LYS A 32 1.31 -7.21 -22.07
CA LYS A 32 -0.10 -7.00 -22.44
C LYS A 32 -0.54 -7.84 -23.66
N SER A 33 0.31 -7.98 -24.66
CA SER A 33 -0.06 -8.51 -25.98
C SER A 33 0.33 -9.96 -26.21
N GLU A 34 1.39 -10.47 -25.57
CA GLU A 34 1.94 -11.79 -25.80
C GLU A 34 1.56 -12.75 -24.64
N THR A 35 0.61 -13.65 -24.90
CA THR A 35 0.09 -14.57 -23.87
C THR A 35 1.17 -15.47 -23.28
N ASN A 36 2.08 -16.00 -24.10
CA ASN A 36 3.18 -16.85 -23.64
C ASN A 36 4.18 -16.09 -22.78
N PHE A 37 4.54 -14.89 -23.21
CA PHE A 37 5.46 -14.01 -22.45
C PHE A 37 4.88 -13.69 -21.06
N ARG A 38 3.59 -13.32 -21.00
CA ARG A 38 2.89 -13.09 -19.73
C ARG A 38 2.92 -14.32 -18.84
N ALA A 39 2.54 -15.48 -19.39
CA ALA A 39 2.52 -16.73 -18.64
C ALA A 39 3.90 -17.11 -18.05
N LEU A 40 4.98 -16.82 -18.75
CA LEU A 40 6.35 -17.03 -18.26
C LEU A 40 6.72 -16.05 -17.15
N VAL A 41 6.39 -14.76 -17.28
CA VAL A 41 6.65 -13.76 -16.25
C VAL A 41 5.87 -14.10 -14.98
N ASP A 42 4.58 -14.42 -15.12
CA ASP A 42 3.71 -14.80 -14.00
C ASP A 42 4.24 -16.08 -13.32
N PHE A 43 4.67 -17.07 -14.10
CA PHE A 43 5.31 -18.27 -13.57
C PHE A 43 6.54 -17.95 -12.72
N TYR A 44 7.44 -17.07 -13.17
CA TYR A 44 8.63 -16.68 -12.39
C TYR A 44 8.25 -15.94 -11.10
N CYS A 45 7.26 -15.05 -11.16
CA CYS A 45 6.74 -14.37 -9.97
C CYS A 45 6.17 -15.35 -8.94
N GLU A 46 5.44 -16.38 -9.42
CA GLU A 46 4.87 -17.41 -8.54
C GLU A 46 5.93 -18.25 -7.83
N GLN A 47 7.09 -18.50 -8.45
CA GLN A 47 8.17 -19.24 -7.80
C GLN A 47 8.74 -18.54 -6.55
N VAL A 48 8.49 -17.25 -6.40
CA VAL A 48 8.91 -16.42 -5.26
C VAL A 48 7.72 -15.91 -4.45
N ASP A 49 6.61 -16.63 -4.49
CA ASP A 49 5.37 -16.31 -3.76
C ASP A 49 4.93 -14.86 -3.99
N SER A 50 4.93 -14.42 -5.23
CA SER A 50 4.58 -13.07 -5.67
C SER A 50 3.68 -13.11 -6.89
N ILE A 51 3.07 -11.98 -7.23
CA ILE A 51 2.32 -11.76 -8.47
C ILE A 51 2.87 -10.55 -9.22
N CYS A 52 2.76 -10.59 -10.54
CA CYS A 52 2.94 -9.43 -11.39
C CYS A 52 1.58 -8.72 -11.55
N MET A 53 1.46 -7.51 -11.00
CA MET A 53 0.25 -6.70 -11.10
C MET A 53 0.46 -5.57 -12.10
N LEU A 54 -0.42 -5.48 -13.10
CA LEU A 54 -0.39 -4.41 -14.09
C LEU A 54 -1.28 -3.25 -13.65
N ILE A 55 -0.68 -2.06 -13.52
CA ILE A 55 -1.39 -0.81 -13.17
C ILE A 55 -1.07 0.23 -14.24
N GLY A 56 -2.04 0.55 -15.10
CA GLY A 56 -1.83 1.45 -16.22
C GLY A 56 -0.73 0.95 -17.17
N ASN A 57 0.40 1.64 -17.21
CA ASN A 57 1.56 1.30 -18.03
C ASN A 57 2.76 0.82 -17.20
N GLU A 58 2.53 0.34 -16.01
CA GLU A 58 3.54 -0.22 -15.12
C GLU A 58 3.14 -1.62 -14.68
N ALA A 59 4.13 -2.49 -14.54
CA ALA A 59 3.97 -3.78 -13.85
C ALA A 59 4.69 -3.70 -12.51
N ILE A 60 4.05 -4.18 -11.46
CA ILE A 60 4.56 -4.15 -10.08
C ILE A 60 4.65 -5.58 -9.55
N LEU A 61 5.74 -5.90 -8.85
CA LEU A 61 5.87 -7.16 -8.13
C LEU A 61 5.22 -7.04 -6.75
N VAL A 62 4.19 -7.83 -6.51
CA VAL A 62 3.45 -7.82 -5.24
C VAL A 62 3.63 -9.16 -4.53
N PRO A 63 4.22 -9.18 -3.32
CA PRO A 63 4.27 -10.39 -2.48
C PRO A 63 2.86 -10.90 -2.15
N LYS A 64 2.63 -12.21 -2.27
CA LYS A 64 1.36 -12.84 -1.88
C LYS A 64 1.27 -13.03 -0.36
N THR A 65 2.38 -13.47 0.23
CA THR A 65 2.46 -13.76 1.67
C THR A 65 3.79 -13.30 2.26
N THR A 66 3.94 -13.47 3.56
CA THR A 66 5.19 -13.20 4.30
C THR A 66 6.34 -14.17 3.94
N LEU A 67 6.05 -15.22 3.17
CA LEU A 67 7.07 -16.18 2.71
C LEU A 67 7.82 -15.68 1.50
N SER A 68 7.29 -14.72 0.78
CA SER A 68 7.99 -14.11 -0.35
C SER A 68 9.28 -13.43 0.11
N PRO A 69 10.43 -13.64 -0.59
CA PRO A 69 11.67 -12.92 -0.31
C PRO A 69 11.55 -11.40 -0.55
N HIS A 70 10.49 -10.96 -1.25
CA HIS A 70 10.20 -9.56 -1.53
C HIS A 70 9.24 -8.95 -0.49
N HIS A 71 8.78 -9.73 0.50
CA HIS A 71 7.94 -9.21 1.58
C HIS A 71 8.73 -8.26 2.48
N VAL A 72 8.17 -7.08 2.71
CA VAL A 72 8.71 -6.11 3.65
C VAL A 72 7.92 -6.17 4.95
N SER A 73 8.57 -6.55 6.05
CA SER A 73 7.90 -6.67 7.34
C SER A 73 7.50 -5.30 7.91
N ASN A 74 6.46 -5.29 8.75
CA ASN A 74 6.04 -4.09 9.49
C ASN A 74 7.19 -3.49 10.32
N GLU A 75 8.07 -4.31 10.88
CA GLU A 75 9.25 -3.84 11.59
C GLU A 75 10.22 -3.10 10.68
N THR A 76 10.48 -3.62 9.49
CA THR A 76 11.33 -2.97 8.51
C THR A 76 10.73 -1.63 8.07
N LEU A 77 9.41 -1.59 7.76
CA LEU A 77 8.72 -0.35 7.41
C LEU A 77 8.79 0.67 8.55
N ARG A 78 8.49 0.23 9.78
CA ARG A 78 8.56 1.09 10.97
C ARG A 78 9.93 1.72 11.14
N ARG A 79 11.01 0.92 11.05
CA ARG A 79 12.38 1.41 11.17
C ARG A 79 12.77 2.35 10.04
N THR A 80 12.33 2.06 8.82
CA THR A 80 12.64 2.85 7.63
C THR A 80 11.99 4.23 7.68
N TYR A 81 10.71 4.32 8.05
CA TYR A 81 9.97 5.57 8.03
C TYR A 81 10.03 6.37 9.33
N PHE A 82 10.16 5.69 10.47
CA PHE A 82 10.10 6.34 11.80
C PHE A 82 11.37 6.16 12.63
N GLY A 83 12.39 5.46 12.10
CA GLY A 83 13.65 5.22 12.80
C GLY A 83 13.52 4.30 14.01
N SER A 84 14.54 4.33 14.88
CA SER A 84 14.62 3.45 16.05
C SER A 84 13.59 3.78 17.14
N GLN A 85 13.08 5.00 17.18
CA GLN A 85 12.08 5.46 18.16
C GLN A 85 10.63 5.28 17.69
N GLY A 86 10.43 4.91 16.44
CA GLY A 86 9.11 4.66 15.88
C GLY A 86 8.38 3.53 16.60
N LYS A 87 7.09 3.69 16.81
CA LYS A 87 6.20 2.72 17.45
C LYS A 87 5.28 2.08 16.40
N ASN A 88 4.58 1.03 16.77
CA ASN A 88 3.62 0.38 15.89
C ASN A 88 2.43 1.31 15.58
N GLU A 89 2.04 2.15 16.53
CA GLU A 89 0.98 3.14 16.38
C GLU A 89 1.31 4.16 15.26
N ASP A 90 2.59 4.52 15.08
CA ASP A 90 3.03 5.38 13.97
C ASP A 90 2.80 4.70 12.61
N LEU A 91 3.12 3.40 12.53
CA LEU A 91 2.92 2.61 11.32
C LEU A 91 1.43 2.42 11.01
N TYR A 92 0.62 2.12 12.02
CA TYR A 92 -0.82 1.94 11.85
C TYR A 92 -1.51 3.24 11.46
N LEU A 93 -1.10 4.38 12.05
CA LEU A 93 -1.58 5.69 11.62
C LEU A 93 -1.20 5.99 10.17
N MET A 94 0.02 5.65 9.75
CA MET A 94 0.44 5.79 8.34
C MET A 94 -0.44 4.97 7.41
N TYR A 95 -0.75 3.71 7.75
CA TYR A 95 -1.66 2.88 6.95
C TYR A 95 -3.07 3.46 6.91
N PHE A 96 -3.58 3.90 8.05
CA PHE A 96 -4.91 4.53 8.13
C PHE A 96 -4.98 5.79 7.26
N ALA A 97 -4.00 6.68 7.36
CA ALA A 97 -3.91 7.89 6.55
C ALA A 97 -3.82 7.57 5.05
N THR A 98 -3.08 6.51 4.68
CA THR A 98 -3.00 6.02 3.30
C THR A 98 -4.37 5.50 2.82
N LEU A 99 -5.09 4.74 3.64
CA LEU A 99 -6.44 4.28 3.30
C LEU A 99 -7.43 5.45 3.15
N CYS A 100 -7.30 6.49 3.98
CA CYS A 100 -8.10 7.70 3.84
C CYS A 100 -7.89 8.38 2.47
N VAL A 101 -6.63 8.58 2.06
CA VAL A 101 -6.35 9.19 0.76
C VAL A 101 -6.83 8.31 -0.40
N LEU A 102 -6.65 7.00 -0.31
CA LEU A 102 -7.18 6.09 -1.33
C LEU A 102 -8.70 6.17 -1.44
N GLY A 103 -9.40 6.28 -0.30
CA GLY A 103 -10.86 6.46 -0.27
C GLY A 103 -11.34 7.77 -0.91
N GLU A 104 -10.51 8.81 -0.96
CA GLU A 104 -10.83 10.05 -1.66
C GLU A 104 -10.71 9.92 -3.19
N PHE A 105 -9.83 9.05 -3.66
CA PHE A 105 -9.68 8.79 -5.09
C PHE A 105 -10.65 7.71 -5.60
N TYR A 106 -10.95 6.71 -4.77
CA TYR A 106 -11.73 5.53 -5.16
C TYR A 106 -12.91 5.34 -4.21
N ASN A 107 -14.02 6.01 -4.50
CA ASN A 107 -15.21 5.99 -3.65
C ASN A 107 -16.26 4.92 -4.04
N SER A 108 -15.92 4.06 -5.00
CA SER A 108 -16.84 3.01 -5.50
C SER A 108 -16.10 1.72 -5.82
N PHE A 109 -16.67 0.59 -5.41
CA PHE A 109 -16.22 -0.75 -5.81
C PHE A 109 -16.46 -1.05 -7.30
N HIS A 110 -17.22 -0.22 -8.01
CA HIS A 110 -17.59 -0.43 -9.40
C HIS A 110 -16.73 0.31 -10.41
N SER A 111 -15.90 1.24 -9.96
CA SER A 111 -15.01 2.01 -10.82
C SER A 111 -13.55 1.81 -10.43
N LEU A 112 -12.73 1.40 -11.40
CA LEU A 112 -11.26 1.35 -11.28
C LEU A 112 -10.62 2.70 -11.62
N GLU A 113 -11.42 3.68 -12.06
CA GLU A 113 -10.95 5.02 -12.38
C GLU A 113 -11.06 5.92 -11.14
N PRO A 114 -10.04 6.73 -10.88
CA PRO A 114 -10.09 7.68 -9.78
C PRO A 114 -11.15 8.75 -10.05
N THR A 115 -11.90 9.12 -9.03
CA THR A 115 -12.97 10.13 -9.11
C THR A 115 -12.44 11.56 -9.13
N ARG A 116 -11.16 11.75 -8.81
CA ARG A 116 -10.44 13.03 -8.78
C ARG A 116 -9.00 12.87 -9.24
N ALA A 117 -8.41 13.94 -9.78
CA ALA A 117 -7.04 13.91 -10.29
C ALA A 117 -5.98 14.20 -9.20
N PHE A 118 -6.35 14.94 -8.15
CA PHE A 118 -5.46 15.28 -7.04
C PHE A 118 -6.26 15.55 -5.77
N ILE A 119 -5.56 15.57 -4.63
CA ILE A 119 -6.06 15.99 -3.33
C ILE A 119 -5.03 16.94 -2.72
N THR A 120 -5.49 18.00 -2.06
CA THR A 120 -4.60 18.87 -1.28
C THR A 120 -4.25 18.23 0.07
N LEU A 121 -3.14 18.66 0.67
CA LEU A 121 -2.78 18.18 2.02
C LEU A 121 -3.86 18.51 3.05
N GLU A 122 -4.47 19.68 2.93
CA GLU A 122 -5.53 20.12 3.84
C GLU A 122 -6.78 19.25 3.72
N GLU A 123 -7.24 18.95 2.50
CA GLU A 123 -8.35 18.02 2.27
C GLU A 123 -8.06 16.62 2.80
N TRP A 124 -6.82 16.13 2.64
CA TRP A 124 -6.42 14.84 3.17
C TRP A 124 -6.46 14.82 4.70
N ILE A 125 -5.91 15.84 5.37
CA ILE A 125 -5.96 15.99 6.83
C ILE A 125 -7.42 16.03 7.29
N GLN A 126 -8.27 16.84 6.67
CA GLN A 126 -9.69 16.92 6.99
C GLN A 126 -10.41 15.58 6.82
N SER A 127 -10.05 14.81 5.80
CA SER A 127 -10.57 13.46 5.57
C SER A 127 -10.18 12.50 6.70
N ILE A 128 -8.96 12.61 7.23
CA ILE A 128 -8.52 11.83 8.39
C ILE A 128 -9.31 12.25 9.63
N ASP A 129 -9.43 13.55 9.92
CA ASP A 129 -10.17 14.09 11.07
C ASP A 129 -11.60 13.57 11.10
N GLN A 130 -12.33 13.68 10.00
CA GLN A 130 -13.70 13.19 9.90
C GLN A 130 -13.83 11.70 10.20
N ARG A 131 -12.87 10.89 9.75
CA ARG A 131 -12.89 9.44 10.01
C ARG A 131 -12.50 9.10 11.44
N ILE A 132 -11.57 9.84 12.05
CA ILE A 132 -11.22 9.72 13.47
C ILE A 132 -12.42 10.09 14.35
N GLU A 133 -13.11 11.20 14.08
CA GLU A 133 -14.32 11.60 14.78
C GLU A 133 -15.43 10.55 14.66
N ALA A 134 -15.61 9.99 13.46
CA ALA A 134 -16.56 8.90 13.24
C ALA A 134 -16.22 7.63 14.05
N LEU A 135 -14.95 7.27 14.16
CA LEU A 135 -14.51 6.16 15.01
C LEU A 135 -14.77 6.44 16.48
N GLN A 136 -14.45 7.64 16.99
CA GLN A 136 -14.70 8.04 18.37
C GLN A 136 -16.20 8.02 18.73
N SER A 137 -17.07 8.37 17.76
CA SER A 137 -18.52 8.37 17.97
C SER A 137 -19.11 6.97 18.20
N LEU A 138 -18.38 5.89 17.88
CA LEU A 138 -18.81 4.51 18.12
C LEU A 138 -18.83 4.14 19.62
N GLY A 139 -18.06 4.85 20.44
CA GLY A 139 -17.89 4.58 21.86
C GLY A 139 -16.87 3.46 22.14
N GLU A 140 -16.32 3.48 23.34
CA GLU A 140 -15.22 2.62 23.80
C GLU A 140 -15.50 1.12 23.62
N GLU A 141 -16.66 0.65 24.05
CA GLU A 141 -17.03 -0.77 24.02
C GLU A 141 -17.10 -1.29 22.57
N THR A 142 -17.64 -0.51 21.66
CA THR A 142 -17.72 -0.87 20.23
C THR A 142 -16.33 -0.85 19.57
N LEU A 143 -15.49 0.10 19.93
CA LEU A 143 -14.11 0.16 19.44
C LEU A 143 -13.32 -1.06 19.89
N GLU A 144 -13.44 -1.46 21.16
CA GLU A 144 -12.77 -2.65 21.69
C GLU A 144 -13.21 -3.94 20.97
N GLN A 145 -14.50 -4.10 20.71
CA GLN A 145 -15.03 -5.22 19.94
C GLN A 145 -14.45 -5.24 18.52
N LYS A 146 -14.39 -4.08 17.86
CA LYS A 146 -13.80 -3.96 16.52
C LYS A 146 -12.29 -4.23 16.51
N GLU A 147 -11.55 -3.83 17.52
CA GLU A 147 -10.13 -4.15 17.67
C GLU A 147 -9.91 -5.66 17.74
N LEU A 148 -10.75 -6.39 18.48
CA LEU A 148 -10.69 -7.84 18.56
C LEU A 148 -11.08 -8.51 17.23
N GLU A 149 -12.13 -8.03 16.56
CA GLU A 149 -12.63 -8.58 15.31
C GLU A 149 -11.63 -8.43 14.15
N PHE A 150 -11.05 -7.24 14.01
CA PHE A 150 -10.18 -6.90 12.89
C PHE A 150 -8.69 -6.98 13.21
N SER A 151 -8.32 -7.26 14.47
CA SER A 151 -6.92 -7.26 14.94
C SER A 151 -6.19 -5.94 14.63
N TYR A 152 -6.88 -4.81 14.78
CA TYR A 152 -6.38 -3.49 14.40
C TYR A 152 -6.59 -2.48 15.55
N HIS A 153 -5.53 -1.79 15.98
CA HIS A 153 -5.51 -0.91 17.16
C HIS A 153 -6.11 0.48 16.89
N TRP A 154 -7.44 0.56 16.80
CA TRP A 154 -8.16 1.81 16.52
C TRP A 154 -7.92 2.90 17.57
N ARG A 155 -7.95 2.55 18.85
CA ARG A 155 -7.70 3.50 19.95
C ARG A 155 -6.30 4.10 19.88
N GLY A 156 -5.29 3.28 19.64
CA GLY A 156 -3.91 3.76 19.49
C GLY A 156 -3.72 4.71 18.31
N ILE A 157 -4.47 4.54 17.22
CA ILE A 157 -4.47 5.46 16.07
C ILE A 157 -5.09 6.80 16.45
N ILE A 158 -6.23 6.78 17.13
CA ILE A 158 -6.95 7.97 17.61
C ILE A 158 -6.03 8.79 18.53
N GLU A 159 -5.48 8.15 19.56
CA GLU A 159 -4.56 8.80 20.51
C GLU A 159 -3.33 9.41 19.80
N LYS A 160 -2.77 8.65 18.85
CA LYS A 160 -1.60 9.10 18.10
C LYS A 160 -1.91 10.31 17.21
N TRP A 161 -3.08 10.31 16.58
CA TRP A 161 -3.53 11.44 15.75
C TRP A 161 -3.68 12.71 16.58
N HIS A 162 -4.37 12.64 17.71
CA HIS A 162 -4.51 13.80 18.61
C HIS A 162 -3.18 14.30 19.17
N ALA A 163 -2.26 13.40 19.51
CA ALA A 163 -0.93 13.81 19.95
C ALA A 163 -0.13 14.58 18.87
N LEU A 164 -0.42 14.38 17.59
CA LEU A 164 0.17 15.18 16.51
C LEU A 164 -0.44 16.58 16.42
N ASP A 165 -1.73 16.75 16.74
CA ASP A 165 -2.41 18.05 16.77
C ASP A 165 -1.89 18.93 17.90
N ASP A 166 -1.66 18.38 19.08
CA ASP A 166 -1.08 19.10 20.22
C ASP A 166 0.30 19.70 19.87
N VAL A 167 1.10 18.98 19.08
CA VAL A 167 2.41 19.46 18.61
C VAL A 167 2.24 20.62 17.60
N ARG A 168 1.21 20.59 16.74
CA ARG A 168 0.94 21.67 15.77
C ARG A 168 0.49 22.95 16.45
N GLU A 169 -0.33 22.87 17.48
CA GLU A 169 -0.74 24.04 18.27
C GLU A 169 0.42 24.63 19.06
N GLY A 170 1.27 23.80 19.64
CA GLY A 170 2.48 24.24 20.34
C GLY A 170 3.48 24.98 19.47
N VAL A 171 3.59 24.67 18.18
CA VAL A 171 4.48 25.36 17.22
C VAL A 171 3.90 26.72 16.76
N LYS A 172 2.58 26.91 16.77
CA LYS A 172 1.95 28.19 16.41
C LYS A 172 2.08 29.26 17.50
N HIS A 173 2.49 28.89 18.70
CA HIS A 173 2.62 29.80 19.86
C HIS A 173 4.09 30.10 20.23
N GLN A 174 5.08 29.70 19.44
CA GLN A 174 6.49 30.09 19.50
C GLN A 174 6.86 31.01 18.33
#